data_2f2fb85caa4a523f36eee21f29a68f9d
#
_entry.id   2f2fb85caa4a523f36eee21f29a68f9d
#
_cell.length_a   1.000
_cell.length_b   1.000
_cell.length_c   1.000
_cell.angle_alpha   90.00
_cell.angle_beta   90.00
_cell.angle_gamma   90.00
#
_symmetry.space_group_name_H-M   'P 1'
#
loop_
_entity.id
_entity.type
_entity.pdbx_description
1 polymer ?
#
loop_
_entity_poly.entity_id
_entity_poly.type
_entity_poly.pdbx_seq_one_letter_code
_entity_poly.pdbx_strand_id
1 'polypeptide(L)'
;MAYCIYLRKSRADAEAEAKGQAETLARHKAILLEFAKNKNIPISAIYEEITSGETISARPVVKQLLSEVEKGIWQGVLVMEIERLARGDTIDQGVIARTFQYSGTKIITPQKTYDTNNIYDQEYFEFS
;
A
#
# COMPACT_ATOMS: atom_id res chain seq x y z
N MET A 1 -15.22 -11.28 -0.59
CA MET A 1 -13.83 -11.00 -0.26
C MET A 1 -13.51 -9.56 -0.56
N ALA A 2 -12.81 -8.90 0.33
CA ALA A 2 -12.62 -7.47 0.24
C ALA A 2 -11.18 -7.11 -0.13
N TYR A 3 -11.06 -6.12 -1.01
CA TYR A 3 -9.78 -5.54 -1.44
C TYR A 3 -9.86 -4.03 -1.30
N CYS A 4 -8.75 -3.40 -0.99
CA CYS A 4 -8.68 -1.94 -0.96
C CYS A 4 -7.45 -1.45 -1.73
N ILE A 5 -7.45 -0.15 -2.00
CA ILE A 5 -6.32 0.54 -2.63
C ILE A 5 -5.73 1.48 -1.58
N TYR A 6 -4.40 1.49 -1.48
CA TYR A 6 -3.68 2.46 -0.67
C TYR A 6 -2.80 3.32 -1.55
N LEU A 7 -3.01 4.62 -1.48
CA LEU A 7 -2.29 5.62 -2.26
C LEU A 7 -1.56 6.56 -1.31
N ARG A 8 -0.28 6.79 -1.57
CA ARG A 8 0.52 7.72 -0.78
C ARG A 8 1.32 8.63 -1.71
N LYS A 9 1.37 9.90 -1.38
CA LYS A 9 2.30 10.83 -2.01
C LYS A 9 3.01 11.65 -0.94
N SER A 10 4.22 12.11 -1.26
CA SER A 10 4.98 12.98 -0.38
C SER A 10 4.44 14.41 -0.45
N ARG A 11 4.86 15.26 0.50
CA ARG A 11 4.53 16.68 0.45
C ARG A 11 5.11 17.36 -0.79
N ALA A 12 6.30 16.93 -1.22
CA ALA A 12 6.91 17.47 -2.43
C ALA A 12 6.04 17.17 -3.66
N ASP A 13 5.49 15.96 -3.77
CA ASP A 13 4.56 15.61 -4.84
C ASP A 13 3.29 16.44 -4.78
N ALA A 14 2.77 16.69 -3.57
CA ALA A 14 1.57 17.50 -3.38
C ALA A 14 1.82 18.95 -3.82
N GLU A 15 2.99 19.49 -3.50
CA GLU A 15 3.38 20.85 -3.95
C GLU A 15 3.51 20.91 -5.47
N ALA A 16 4.10 19.88 -6.09
CA ALA A 16 4.22 19.81 -7.54
C ALA A 16 2.84 19.77 -8.20
N GLU A 17 1.90 19.02 -7.66
CA GLU A 17 0.53 18.98 -8.15
C GLU A 17 -0.16 20.34 -8.03
N ALA A 18 0.03 21.04 -6.90
CA ALA A 18 -0.54 22.36 -6.67
C ALA A 18 -0.01 23.39 -7.69
N LYS A 19 1.21 23.18 -8.20
CA LYS A 19 1.80 24.00 -9.25
C LYS A 19 1.42 23.54 -10.65
N GLY A 20 0.53 22.55 -10.77
CA GLY A 20 0.08 22.03 -12.06
C GLY A 20 1.06 21.12 -12.75
N GLN A 21 2.03 20.55 -12.02
CA GLN A 21 3.08 19.73 -12.62
C GLN A 21 2.67 18.25 -12.74
N ALA A 22 2.38 17.55 -11.70
CA ALA A 22 2.04 16.13 -11.77
C ALA A 22 0.84 15.81 -10.90
N GLU A 23 -0.08 15.01 -11.44
CA GLU A 23 -1.23 14.51 -10.68
C GLU A 23 -0.94 13.08 -10.24
N THR A 24 0.00 12.91 -9.32
CA THR A 24 0.52 11.61 -8.93
C THR A 24 -0.55 10.69 -8.34
N LEU A 25 -1.33 11.18 -7.38
CA LEU A 25 -2.39 10.37 -6.76
C LEU A 25 -3.48 10.00 -7.74
N ALA A 26 -3.96 10.95 -8.53
CA ALA A 26 -5.01 10.70 -9.50
C ALA A 26 -4.56 9.67 -10.54
N ARG A 27 -3.32 9.79 -11.01
CA ARG A 27 -2.76 8.86 -11.99
C ARG A 27 -2.61 7.46 -11.40
N HIS A 28 -2.07 7.35 -10.20
CA HIS A 28 -1.90 6.06 -9.52
C HIS A 28 -3.26 5.40 -9.26
N LYS A 29 -4.23 6.19 -8.83
CA LYS A 29 -5.59 5.70 -8.61
C LYS A 29 -6.20 5.13 -9.89
N ALA A 30 -6.07 5.86 -11.01
CA ALA A 30 -6.59 5.41 -12.30
C ALA A 30 -5.93 4.10 -12.74
N ILE A 31 -4.60 4.00 -12.60
CA ILE A 31 -3.85 2.79 -12.96
C ILE A 31 -4.32 1.59 -12.13
N LEU A 32 -4.45 1.77 -10.82
CA LEU A 32 -4.84 0.67 -9.93
C LEU A 32 -6.29 0.24 -10.13
N LEU A 33 -7.19 1.19 -10.38
CA LEU A 33 -8.59 0.86 -10.66
C LEU A 33 -8.73 0.09 -11.97
N GLU A 34 -7.99 0.50 -13.01
CA GLU A 34 -7.99 -0.22 -14.28
C GLU A 34 -7.39 -1.62 -14.12
N PHE A 35 -6.28 -1.73 -13.39
CA PHE A 35 -5.67 -3.02 -13.09
C PHE A 35 -6.66 -3.93 -12.37
N ALA A 36 -7.35 -3.43 -11.34
CA ALA A 36 -8.33 -4.20 -10.60
C ALA A 36 -9.48 -4.66 -11.49
N LYS A 37 -9.96 -3.78 -12.37
CA LYS A 37 -11.02 -4.11 -13.32
C LYS A 37 -10.58 -5.23 -14.26
N ASN A 38 -9.37 -5.14 -14.79
CA ASN A 38 -8.85 -6.15 -15.72
C ASN A 38 -8.61 -7.50 -15.04
N LYS A 39 -8.36 -7.52 -13.75
CA LYS A 39 -8.14 -8.75 -12.98
C LYS A 39 -9.38 -9.21 -12.23
N ASN A 40 -10.51 -8.52 -12.41
CA ASN A 40 -11.77 -8.83 -11.71
C ASN A 40 -11.61 -8.79 -10.19
N ILE A 41 -10.88 -7.80 -9.69
CA ILE A 41 -10.68 -7.59 -8.26
C ILE A 41 -11.67 -6.53 -7.77
N PRO A 42 -12.62 -6.87 -6.88
CA PRO A 42 -13.57 -5.89 -6.36
C PRO A 42 -12.90 -4.99 -5.33
N ILE A 43 -12.98 -3.68 -5.54
CA ILE A 43 -12.40 -2.69 -4.64
C ILE A 43 -13.51 -2.14 -3.73
N SER A 44 -13.34 -2.32 -2.43
CA SER A 44 -14.32 -1.89 -1.42
C SER A 44 -13.97 -0.56 -0.76
N ALA A 45 -12.70 -0.15 -0.79
CA ALA A 45 -12.27 1.11 -0.19
C ALA A 45 -11.00 1.62 -0.87
N ILE A 46 -10.81 2.94 -0.81
CA ILE A 46 -9.61 3.60 -1.33
C ILE A 46 -9.09 4.52 -0.23
N TYR A 47 -7.83 4.33 0.15
CA TYR A 47 -7.16 5.13 1.16
C TYR A 47 -6.13 6.03 0.51
N GLU A 48 -6.13 7.30 0.87
CA GLU A 48 -5.19 8.28 0.35
C GLU A 48 -4.45 8.93 1.51
N GLU A 49 -3.12 9.01 1.40
CA GLU A 49 -2.28 9.60 2.43
C GLU A 49 -1.27 10.56 1.81
N ILE A 50 -1.18 11.75 2.37
CA ILE A 50 -0.20 12.75 1.94
C ILE A 50 0.75 12.96 3.12
N THR A 51 1.96 12.44 3.01
CA THR A 51 2.96 12.58 4.07
C THR A 51 4.35 12.30 3.52
N SER A 52 5.32 13.03 4.04
CA SER A 52 6.74 12.73 3.81
C SER A 52 7.31 11.85 4.92
N GLY A 53 6.51 11.55 5.95
CA GLY A 53 6.94 10.71 7.06
C GLY A 53 7.16 9.27 6.64
N GLU A 54 8.24 8.67 7.14
CA GLU A 54 8.56 7.29 6.85
C GLU A 54 8.15 6.34 7.96
N THR A 55 7.84 6.85 9.14
CA THR A 55 7.41 6.04 10.27
C THR A 55 5.90 5.81 10.24
N ILE A 56 5.46 4.71 10.81
CA ILE A 56 4.03 4.39 10.93
C ILE A 56 3.30 5.48 11.72
N SER A 57 3.93 6.01 12.78
CA SER A 57 3.31 7.05 13.61
C SER A 57 3.04 8.34 12.84
N ALA A 58 3.79 8.62 11.77
CA ALA A 58 3.57 9.79 10.91
C ALA A 58 2.57 9.51 9.78
N ARG A 59 1.99 8.31 9.73
CA ARG A 59 1.11 7.86 8.66
C ARG A 59 -0.19 7.32 9.24
N PRO A 60 -1.10 8.20 9.69
CA PRO A 60 -2.34 7.77 10.34
C PRO A 60 -3.23 6.89 9.47
N VAL A 61 -3.21 7.08 8.15
CA VAL A 61 -4.01 6.24 7.25
C VAL A 61 -3.46 4.82 7.22
N VAL A 62 -2.14 4.66 7.16
CA VAL A 62 -1.52 3.32 7.23
C VAL A 62 -1.78 2.65 8.57
N LYS A 63 -1.81 3.41 9.66
CA LYS A 63 -2.17 2.85 10.98
C LYS A 63 -3.56 2.25 10.97
N GLN A 64 -4.53 2.97 10.42
CA GLN A 64 -5.89 2.47 10.28
C GLN A 64 -5.93 1.23 9.40
N LEU A 65 -5.24 1.28 8.26
CA LEU A 65 -5.18 0.14 7.33
C LEU A 65 -4.61 -1.10 8.02
N LEU A 66 -3.51 -0.95 8.76
CA LEU A 66 -2.90 -2.08 9.47
C LEU A 66 -3.84 -2.68 10.52
N SER A 67 -4.59 -1.85 11.21
CA SER A 67 -5.60 -2.32 12.16
C SER A 67 -6.64 -3.20 11.48
N GLU A 68 -7.09 -2.79 10.29
CA GLU A 68 -8.07 -3.55 9.51
C GLU A 68 -7.47 -4.84 8.95
N VAL A 69 -6.23 -4.79 8.47
CA VAL A 69 -5.50 -5.97 7.99
C VAL A 69 -5.36 -6.98 9.13
N GLU A 70 -4.99 -6.53 10.32
CA GLU A 70 -4.86 -7.39 11.49
C GLU A 70 -6.16 -8.10 11.84
N LYS A 71 -7.29 -7.46 11.62
CA LYS A 71 -8.62 -8.05 11.86
C LYS A 71 -9.07 -8.99 10.75
N GLY A 72 -8.29 -9.13 9.68
CA GLY A 72 -8.63 -10.00 8.57
C GLY A 72 -9.71 -9.45 7.65
N ILE A 73 -9.93 -8.14 7.67
CA ILE A 73 -10.96 -7.48 6.84
C ILE A 73 -10.58 -7.54 5.35
N TRP A 74 -9.30 -7.38 5.05
CA TRP A 74 -8.82 -7.29 3.67
C TRP A 74 -8.15 -8.57 3.22
N GLN A 75 -8.54 -9.07 2.05
CA GLN A 75 -7.85 -10.17 1.39
C GLN A 75 -6.58 -9.70 0.70
N GLY A 76 -6.59 -8.49 0.18
CA GLY A 76 -5.44 -7.89 -0.47
C GLY A 76 -5.51 -6.37 -0.45
N VAL A 77 -4.35 -5.75 -0.53
CA VAL A 77 -4.17 -4.31 -0.61
C VAL A 77 -3.42 -3.99 -1.89
N LEU A 78 -3.99 -3.15 -2.74
CA LEU A 78 -3.37 -2.73 -3.99
C LEU A 78 -2.58 -1.45 -3.78
N VAL A 79 -1.32 -1.47 -4.23
CA VAL A 79 -0.42 -0.30 -4.19
C VAL A 79 0.35 -0.22 -5.49
N MET A 80 0.82 0.96 -5.86
CA MET A 80 1.64 1.11 -7.07
C MET A 80 2.99 0.43 -6.92
N GLU A 81 3.59 0.57 -5.75
CA GLU A 81 4.90 0.01 -5.43
C GLU A 81 4.89 -0.40 -3.97
N ILE A 82 5.61 -1.47 -3.64
CA ILE A 82 5.66 -1.95 -2.27
C ILE A 82 6.23 -0.88 -1.31
N GLU A 83 7.11 -0.03 -1.80
CA GLU A 83 7.73 1.04 -1.02
C GLU A 83 6.72 2.09 -0.57
N ARG A 84 5.59 2.22 -1.26
CA ARG A 84 4.52 3.14 -0.84
C ARG A 84 3.86 2.67 0.45
N LEU A 85 3.89 1.37 0.71
CA LEU A 85 3.29 0.78 1.91
C LEU A 85 4.35 0.51 2.99
N ALA A 86 5.46 -0.11 2.63
CA ALA A 86 6.46 -0.66 3.54
C ALA A 86 7.78 0.12 3.53
N ARG A 87 7.74 1.39 3.20
CA ARG A 87 8.91 2.25 3.24
C ARG A 87 9.13 2.79 4.65
N GLY A 88 10.39 2.87 5.08
CA GLY A 88 10.74 3.42 6.37
C GLY A 88 11.92 2.69 6.98
N ASP A 89 12.09 2.81 8.28
CA ASP A 89 13.15 2.07 8.94
C ASP A 89 12.79 0.58 9.06
N THR A 90 13.78 -0.23 9.42
CA THR A 90 13.64 -1.68 9.49
C THR A 90 12.55 -2.12 10.47
N ILE A 91 12.36 -1.37 11.56
CA ILE A 91 11.36 -1.70 12.58
C ILE A 91 9.96 -1.57 11.99
N ASP A 92 9.67 -0.45 11.32
CA ASP A 92 8.36 -0.20 10.72
C ASP A 92 8.08 -1.17 9.57
N GLN A 93 9.08 -1.48 8.75
CA GLN A 93 8.93 -2.50 7.71
C GLN A 93 8.60 -3.85 8.32
N GLY A 94 9.28 -4.21 9.41
CA GLY A 94 9.02 -5.47 10.11
C GLY A 94 7.61 -5.55 10.68
N VAL A 95 7.10 -4.44 11.23
CA VAL A 95 5.72 -4.40 11.75
C VAL A 95 4.72 -4.60 10.61
N ILE A 96 4.90 -3.90 9.50
CA ILE A 96 4.01 -4.02 8.34
C ILE A 96 4.06 -5.45 7.80
N ALA A 97 5.26 -5.99 7.58
CA ALA A 97 5.43 -7.34 7.05
C ALA A 97 4.75 -8.39 7.93
N ARG A 98 4.95 -8.30 9.24
CA ARG A 98 4.36 -9.25 10.19
C ARG A 98 2.84 -9.15 10.24
N THR A 99 2.31 -7.93 10.17
CA THR A 99 0.86 -7.72 10.17
C THR A 99 0.21 -8.40 8.96
N PHE A 100 0.76 -8.19 7.77
CA PHE A 100 0.26 -8.82 6.56
C PHE A 100 0.45 -10.34 6.59
N GLN A 101 1.59 -10.80 7.07
CA GLN A 101 1.89 -12.23 7.18
C GLN A 101 0.92 -12.93 8.15
N TYR A 102 0.69 -12.33 9.31
CA TYR A 102 -0.20 -12.89 10.32
C TYR A 102 -1.63 -13.05 9.79
N SER A 103 -2.13 -12.06 9.07
CA SER A 103 -3.50 -12.08 8.54
C SER A 103 -3.64 -12.85 7.22
N GLY A 104 -2.53 -13.15 6.55
CA GLY A 104 -2.54 -13.74 5.22
C GLY A 104 -3.00 -12.78 4.12
N THR A 105 -2.97 -11.47 4.39
CA THR A 105 -3.35 -10.44 3.41
C THR A 105 -2.25 -10.25 2.39
N LYS A 106 -2.61 -10.22 1.11
CA LYS A 106 -1.64 -10.05 0.02
C LYS A 106 -1.41 -8.59 -0.28
N ILE A 107 -0.22 -8.28 -0.79
CA ILE A 107 0.10 -6.96 -1.33
C ILE A 107 0.18 -7.10 -2.84
N ILE A 108 -0.62 -6.32 -3.54
CA ILE A 108 -0.79 -6.45 -5.00
C ILE A 108 -0.32 -5.18 -5.68
N THR A 109 0.64 -5.33 -6.60
CA THR A 109 1.09 -4.22 -7.45
C THR A 109 0.80 -4.58 -8.91
N PRO A 110 0.83 -3.61 -9.84
CA PRO A 110 0.66 -3.93 -11.27
C PRO A 110 1.71 -4.89 -11.82
N GLN A 111 2.89 -4.97 -11.21
CA GLN A 111 3.95 -5.85 -11.66
C GLN A 111 3.91 -7.23 -11.00
N LYS A 112 3.50 -7.31 -9.73
CA LYS A 112 3.60 -8.54 -8.98
C LYS A 112 2.63 -8.55 -7.80
N THR A 113 2.11 -9.73 -7.48
CA THR A 113 1.38 -9.97 -6.23
C THR A 113 2.34 -10.59 -5.23
N TYR A 114 2.48 -9.97 -4.05
CA TYR A 114 3.34 -10.46 -2.98
C TYR A 114 2.49 -11.25 -1.99
N ASP A 115 2.82 -12.52 -1.84
CA ASP A 115 2.22 -13.37 -0.82
C ASP A 115 3.17 -13.38 0.38
N THR A 116 2.76 -12.78 1.48
CA THR A 116 3.59 -12.63 2.67
C THR A 116 3.89 -13.95 3.36
N ASN A 117 3.22 -15.03 2.97
CA ASN A 117 3.53 -16.39 3.45
C ASN A 117 4.54 -17.11 2.56
N ASN A 118 4.92 -16.53 1.43
CA ASN A 118 5.94 -17.07 0.54
C ASN A 118 7.31 -16.58 1.00
N ILE A 119 8.26 -17.49 1.21
CA ILE A 119 9.58 -17.15 1.77
C ILE A 119 10.35 -16.15 0.89
N TYR A 120 10.25 -16.28 -0.43
CA TYR A 120 10.94 -15.35 -1.35
C TYR A 120 10.32 -13.96 -1.31
N ASP A 121 9.00 -13.88 -1.21
CA ASP A 121 8.31 -12.60 -1.10
C ASP A 121 8.56 -11.96 0.26
N GLN A 122 8.70 -12.75 1.32
CA GLN A 122 9.07 -12.26 2.64
C GLN A 122 10.45 -11.59 2.62
N GLU A 123 11.44 -12.24 1.98
CA GLU A 123 12.79 -11.68 1.86
C GLU A 123 12.76 -10.34 1.14
N TYR A 124 12.06 -10.27 0.01
CA TYR A 124 11.92 -9.02 -0.73
C TYR A 124 11.29 -7.92 0.13
N PHE A 125 10.23 -8.28 0.84
CA PHE A 125 9.46 -7.35 1.66
C PHE A 125 10.28 -6.81 2.84
N GLU A 126 11.08 -7.66 3.47
CA GLU A 126 11.87 -7.29 4.65
C GLU A 126 13.14 -6.51 4.29
N PHE A 127 13.71 -6.74 3.12
CA PHE A 127 14.99 -6.16 2.72
C PHE A 127 14.88 -5.10 1.61
N SER A 128 13.68 -4.76 1.17
CA SER A 128 13.49 -3.72 0.14
C SER A 128 13.30 -2.29 0.68
#